data_3614ae9a67a0b099d230861c2dffcd1f
#
_entry.id   3614ae9a67a0b099d230861c2dffcd1f
#
_cell.length_a   1.000
_cell.length_b   1.000
_cell.length_c   1.000
_cell.angle_alpha   90.00
_cell.angle_beta   90.00
_cell.angle_gamma   90.00
#
_symmetry.space_group_name_H-M   'P 1'
#
loop_
_entity.id
_entity.type
_entity.pdbx_description
1 polymer ?
#
loop_
_entity_poly.entity_id
_entity_poly.type
_entity_poly.pdbx_seq_one_letter_code
_entity_poly.pdbx_strand_id
1 'polypeptide(L)'
;MATIYNTLSLLEDKGMLKTINIDNELKFYDTNLDNHHHLYNTTMSTLTDIDHDQIVFAELPELPKTLQIESTEVLIKAKNK
;
A
#
# COMPACT_ATOMS: atom_id res chain seq x y z
N MET A 1 -1.47 25.51 -5.82
CA MET A 1 -1.77 24.31 -5.04
C MET A 1 -2.38 23.21 -5.87
N ALA A 2 -3.31 23.51 -6.74
CA ALA A 2 -3.89 22.53 -7.64
C ALA A 2 -2.84 21.83 -8.50
N THR A 3 -1.78 22.55 -8.86
CA THR A 3 -0.73 22.01 -9.73
C THR A 3 -0.03 20.78 -9.12
N ILE A 4 0.36 20.86 -7.84
CA ILE A 4 1.06 19.74 -7.18
C ILE A 4 0.12 18.54 -7.06
N TYR A 5 -1.12 18.80 -6.66
CA TYR A 5 -2.11 17.74 -6.54
C TYR A 5 -2.36 17.04 -7.88
N ASN A 6 -2.50 17.83 -8.94
CA ASN A 6 -2.72 17.29 -10.28
C ASN A 6 -1.53 16.46 -10.76
N THR A 7 -0.31 16.84 -10.40
CA THR A 7 0.90 16.08 -10.77
C THR A 7 0.90 14.70 -10.12
N LEU A 8 0.58 14.61 -8.83
CA LEU A 8 0.53 13.34 -8.13
C LEU A 8 -0.57 12.44 -8.69
N SER A 9 -1.74 13.00 -8.96
CA SER A 9 -2.85 12.27 -9.54
C SER A 9 -2.50 11.74 -10.93
N LEU A 10 -1.81 12.54 -11.73
CA LEU A 10 -1.37 12.13 -13.06
C LEU A 10 -0.36 10.98 -13.00
N LEU A 11 0.60 11.04 -12.08
CA LEU A 11 1.58 9.98 -11.90
C LEU A 11 0.92 8.67 -11.48
N GLU A 12 -0.07 8.75 -10.61
CA GLU A 12 -0.84 7.58 -10.19
C GLU A 12 -1.60 6.98 -11.36
N ASP A 13 -2.27 7.81 -12.15
CA ASP A 13 -3.03 7.38 -13.32
C ASP A 13 -2.14 6.69 -14.35
N LYS A 14 -0.89 7.11 -14.46
CA LYS A 14 0.06 6.52 -15.41
C LYS A 14 0.78 5.29 -14.84
N GLY A 15 0.45 4.88 -13.62
CA GLY A 15 1.08 3.73 -13.00
C GLY A 15 2.51 3.97 -12.56
N MET A 16 2.94 5.24 -12.43
CA MET A 16 4.27 5.60 -11.98
C MET A 16 4.34 5.83 -10.48
N LEU A 17 3.20 5.79 -9.82
CA LEU A 17 3.08 6.08 -8.41
C LEU A 17 1.97 5.22 -7.82
N LYS A 18 2.23 4.64 -6.67
CA LYS A 18 1.27 3.82 -5.95
C LYS A 18 0.81 4.53 -4.71
N THR A 19 -0.50 4.51 -4.46
CA THR A 19 -1.08 5.13 -3.26
C THR A 19 -1.27 4.08 -2.19
N ILE A 20 -0.81 4.39 -0.98
CA ILE A 20 -1.02 3.54 0.19
C ILE A 20 -1.95 4.29 1.13
N ASN A 21 -3.16 3.77 1.29
CA ASN A 21 -4.17 4.36 2.15
C ASN A 21 -4.03 3.80 3.56
N ILE A 22 -3.69 4.67 4.53
CA ILE A 22 -3.60 4.28 5.92
C ILE A 22 -5.00 4.36 6.55
N ASP A 23 -5.70 5.46 6.32
CA ASP A 23 -7.09 5.63 6.72
C ASP A 23 -7.74 6.68 5.79
N ASN A 24 -8.94 7.14 6.12
CA ASN A 24 -9.68 8.06 5.25
C ASN A 24 -8.97 9.39 4.99
N GLU A 25 -8.08 9.79 5.87
CA GLU A 25 -7.44 11.10 5.79
C GLU A 25 -5.95 11.03 5.53
N LEU A 26 -5.33 9.85 5.68
CA LEU A 26 -3.89 9.69 5.60
C LEU A 26 -3.52 8.76 4.45
N LYS A 27 -2.76 9.30 3.51
CA LYS A 27 -2.24 8.56 2.37
C LYS A 27 -0.75 8.77 2.24
N PHE A 28 -0.06 7.75 1.75
CA PHE A 28 1.33 7.86 1.33
C PHE A 28 1.42 7.53 -0.15
N TYR A 29 2.38 8.15 -0.83
CA TYR A 29 2.68 7.85 -2.22
C TYR A 29 4.01 7.12 -2.30
N ASP A 30 4.07 6.06 -3.07
CA ASP A 30 5.23 5.19 -3.18
C ASP A 30 5.59 5.02 -4.66
N THR A 31 6.85 5.26 -4.99
CA THR A 31 7.36 5.06 -6.34
C THR A 31 7.83 3.64 -6.57
N ASN A 32 7.97 2.84 -5.51
CA ASN A 32 8.30 1.43 -5.62
C ASN A 32 7.05 0.65 -5.96
N LEU A 33 6.95 0.18 -7.20
CA LEU A 33 5.80 -0.54 -7.70
C LEU A 33 5.87 -2.04 -7.46
N ASP A 34 6.96 -2.53 -6.90
CA ASP A 34 7.10 -3.95 -6.55
C ASP A 34 6.11 -4.32 -5.43
N ASN A 35 5.64 -5.55 -5.46
CA ASN A 35 4.73 -6.04 -4.43
C ASN A 35 5.46 -6.17 -3.10
N HIS A 36 4.99 -5.45 -2.11
CA HIS A 36 5.52 -5.54 -0.75
C HIS A 36 4.43 -5.11 0.22
N HIS A 37 4.64 -5.42 1.49
CA HIS A 37 3.72 -5.03 2.54
C HIS A 37 4.26 -3.81 3.27
N HIS A 38 3.46 -3.24 4.16
CA HIS A 38 3.81 -2.01 4.85
C HIS A 38 3.55 -2.11 6.34
N LEU A 39 4.40 -1.44 7.11
CA LEU A 39 4.24 -1.26 8.54
C LEU A 39 4.11 0.23 8.83
N TYR A 40 3.00 0.63 9.42
CA TYR A 40 2.80 2.01 9.82
C TYR A 40 2.88 2.13 11.34
N ASN A 41 3.84 2.91 11.84
CA ASN A 41 3.96 3.20 13.27
C ASN A 41 3.12 4.43 13.57
N THR A 42 2.01 4.23 14.30
CA THR A 42 1.06 5.31 14.60
C THR A 42 1.62 6.31 15.60
N THR A 43 2.54 5.87 16.47
CA THR A 43 3.18 6.76 17.45
C THR A 43 4.16 7.70 16.75
N MET A 44 4.98 7.18 15.87
CA MET A 44 6.04 7.94 15.20
C MET A 44 5.60 8.52 13.86
N SER A 45 4.44 8.12 13.37
CA SER A 45 3.92 8.50 12.04
C SER A 45 4.89 8.14 10.91
N THR A 46 5.50 6.97 11.00
CA THR A 46 6.47 6.49 10.02
C THR A 46 5.95 5.26 9.28
N LEU A 47 6.23 5.21 7.98
CA LEU A 47 5.86 4.08 7.13
C LEU A 47 7.14 3.33 6.74
N THR A 48 7.14 2.02 6.93
CA THR A 48 8.27 1.16 6.62
C THR A 48 7.81 0.03 5.71
N ASP A 49 8.65 -0.35 4.75
CA ASP A 49 8.35 -1.46 3.86
C ASP A 49 8.66 -2.79 4.54
N ILE A 50 7.84 -3.79 4.25
CA ILE A 50 8.05 -5.17 4.66
C ILE A 50 8.14 -6.01 3.39
N ASP A 51 9.21 -6.78 3.24
CA ASP A 51 9.36 -7.65 2.07
C ASP A 51 8.19 -8.64 2.01
N HIS A 52 7.70 -8.92 0.81
CA HIS A 52 6.56 -9.83 0.66
C HIS A 52 6.87 -11.24 1.20
N ASP A 53 8.13 -11.63 1.25
CA ASP A 53 8.55 -12.95 1.77
C ASP A 53 8.39 -13.06 3.28
N GLN A 54 8.29 -11.94 3.99
CA GLN A 54 8.17 -11.95 5.44
C GLN A 54 6.77 -12.27 5.92
N ILE A 55 5.79 -12.20 5.04
CA ILE A 55 4.41 -12.52 5.36
C ILE A 55 3.96 -13.64 4.44
N VAL A 56 3.56 -14.75 5.04
CA VAL A 56 3.07 -15.92 4.32
C VAL A 56 1.60 -16.12 4.65
N PHE A 57 0.79 -16.26 3.61
CA PHE A 57 -0.64 -16.51 3.78
C PHE A 57 -0.87 -18.01 3.83
N ALA A 58 -1.41 -18.51 4.95
CA ALA A 58 -1.72 -19.92 5.09
C ALA A 58 -2.87 -20.33 4.16
N GLU A 59 -3.81 -19.40 3.94
CA GLU A 59 -4.98 -19.67 3.12
C GLU A 59 -5.54 -18.36 2.59
N LEU A 60 -5.92 -18.37 1.32
CA LEU A 60 -6.59 -17.25 0.68
C LEU A 60 -8.01 -17.70 0.30
N PRO A 61 -8.97 -16.76 0.25
CA PRO A 61 -10.33 -17.11 -0.13
C PRO A 61 -10.40 -17.56 -1.59
N GLU A 62 -11.34 -18.45 -1.88
CA GLU A 62 -11.60 -18.83 -3.25
C GLU A 62 -12.29 -17.68 -3.98
N LEU A 63 -11.85 -17.42 -5.20
CA LEU A 63 -12.45 -16.40 -6.04
C LEU A 63 -13.34 -17.03 -7.10
N PRO A 64 -14.34 -16.30 -7.60
CA PRO A 64 -15.07 -16.73 -8.78
C PRO A 64 -14.10 -17.02 -9.93
N LYS A 65 -14.49 -17.94 -10.82
CA LYS A 65 -13.63 -18.35 -11.93
C LYS A 65 -13.31 -17.21 -12.90
N THR A 66 -14.09 -16.15 -12.86
CA THR A 66 -13.88 -14.97 -13.71
C THR A 66 -12.86 -13.99 -13.13
N LEU A 67 -12.39 -14.22 -11.90
CA LEU A 67 -11.47 -13.34 -11.21
C LEU A 67 -10.13 -14.04 -11.00
N GLN A 68 -9.09 -13.23 -10.99
CA GLN A 68 -7.72 -13.66 -10.76
C GLN A 68 -7.09 -12.69 -9.77
N ILE A 69 -6.33 -13.21 -8.80
CA ILE A 69 -5.66 -12.35 -7.82
C ILE A 69 -4.56 -11.57 -8.54
N GLU A 70 -4.64 -10.26 -8.46
CA GLU A 70 -3.63 -9.38 -9.02
C GLU A 70 -2.49 -9.15 -8.01
N SER A 71 -2.86 -8.88 -6.77
CA SER A 71 -1.88 -8.71 -5.69
C SER A 71 -2.57 -8.90 -4.35
N THR A 72 -1.76 -9.20 -3.33
CA THR A 72 -2.22 -9.31 -1.96
C THR A 72 -1.28 -8.48 -1.09
N GLU A 73 -1.81 -7.51 -0.39
CA GLU A 73 -1.01 -6.59 0.42
C GLU A 73 -1.52 -6.56 1.84
N VAL A 74 -0.60 -6.38 2.79
CA VAL A 74 -0.91 -6.28 4.21
C VAL A 74 -0.37 -4.94 4.73
N LEU A 75 -1.21 -4.23 5.45
CA LEU A 75 -0.81 -3.03 6.18
C LEU A 75 -0.90 -3.34 7.67
N ILE A 76 0.23 -3.30 8.35
CA ILE A 76 0.28 -3.51 9.80
C ILE A 76 0.38 -2.14 10.45
N LYS A 77 -0.57 -1.85 11.32
CA LYS A 77 -0.54 -0.64 12.13
C LYS A 77 -0.01 -1.01 13.50
N ALA A 78 1.09 -0.38 13.89
CA ALA A 78 1.72 -0.64 15.17
C ALA A 78 1.90 0.66 15.95
N LYS A 79 2.08 0.53 17.24
CA LYS A 79 2.37 1.68 18.11
C LYS A 79 3.49 1.30 19.05
N ASN A 80 4.23 2.30 19.52
CA ASN A 80 5.27 2.05 20.52
C ASN A 80 4.65 1.50 21.79
N LYS A 81 5.31 0.53 22.38
CA LYS A 81 4.88 -0.06 23.65
C LYS A 81 5.03 0.92 24.79
#